data_3f09f8bd73a9f706d586c4a172544784
#
_entry.id   3f09f8bd73a9f706d586c4a172544784
#
_cell.length_a   1.000
_cell.length_b   1.000
_cell.length_c   1.000
_cell.angle_alpha   90.00
_cell.angle_beta   90.00
_cell.angle_gamma   90.00
#
_symmetry.space_group_name_H-M   'P 1'
#
loop_
_entity.id
_entity.type
_entity.pdbx_description
1 polymer ?
#
loop_
_entity_poly.entity_id
_entity_poly.type
_entity_poly.pdbx_seq_one_letter_code
_entity_poly.pdbx_strand_id
1 'polypeptide(L)'
;MDPGNLRNIPEDEKVFIDTNILTYYLLNDSVYGSECNNFIKRIEEERYYGFVSPLVISETLFNMIKAWAFNEHGVRPKDLVRVIKERPKILRDMPVYQTSELFDLFFVLPIGEAEVKESYKLINKYYLLTNDALNAATMKINRIKNMATNDRDFFNIHWIKCWQPDSHNMQRH
;
A
#
# COMPACT_ATOMS: atom_id res chain seq x y z
N MET A 1 -7.23 18.94 -1.65
CA MET A 1 -6.99 18.92 -3.13
C MET A 1 -7.66 17.67 -3.67
N ASP A 2 -8.28 17.77 -4.84
CA ASP A 2 -8.83 16.56 -5.45
C ASP A 2 -7.67 15.64 -5.87
N PRO A 3 -7.82 14.31 -5.66
CA PRO A 3 -6.80 13.34 -6.03
C PRO A 3 -6.62 13.31 -7.56
N GLY A 4 -5.39 13.05 -8.01
CA GLY A 4 -5.11 12.75 -9.40
C GLY A 4 -5.37 11.26 -9.70
N ASN A 5 -5.40 10.92 -11.00
CA ASN A 5 -5.45 9.53 -11.43
C ASN A 5 -4.03 8.94 -11.52
N LEU A 6 -3.82 7.66 -11.15
CA LEU A 6 -2.52 6.98 -11.22
C LEU A 6 -1.85 7.06 -12.61
N ARG A 7 -2.65 7.12 -13.68
CA ARG A 7 -2.15 7.24 -15.06
C ARG A 7 -1.42 8.56 -15.33
N ASN A 8 -1.75 9.58 -14.55
CA ASN A 8 -1.29 10.95 -14.78
C ASN A 8 -0.12 11.33 -13.86
N ILE A 9 0.48 10.37 -13.15
CA ILE A 9 1.71 10.61 -12.39
C ILE A 9 2.80 11.00 -13.41
N PRO A 10 3.48 12.16 -13.21
CA PRO A 10 4.58 12.56 -14.09
C PRO A 10 5.73 11.56 -14.05
N GLU A 11 6.49 11.49 -15.16
CA GLU A 11 7.72 10.68 -15.21
C GLU A 11 8.79 11.25 -14.26
N ASP A 12 9.74 10.41 -13.86
CA ASP A 12 10.85 10.71 -12.95
C ASP A 12 10.46 11.12 -11.52
N GLU A 13 9.18 10.97 -11.15
CA GLU A 13 8.71 11.34 -9.81
C GLU A 13 8.95 10.22 -8.78
N LYS A 14 9.16 10.65 -7.53
CA LYS A 14 9.15 9.76 -6.37
C LYS A 14 7.72 9.56 -5.90
N VAL A 15 7.28 8.31 -5.81
CA VAL A 15 5.91 7.95 -5.41
C VAL A 15 5.95 7.00 -4.22
N PHE A 16 5.36 7.40 -3.10
CA PHE A 16 5.11 6.49 -1.98
C PHE A 16 3.86 5.66 -2.28
N ILE A 17 3.95 4.35 -2.06
CA ILE A 17 2.90 3.41 -2.41
C ILE A 17 2.24 2.90 -1.15
N ASP A 18 0.93 3.06 -1.08
CA ASP A 18 0.12 2.61 0.04
C ASP A 18 -0.25 1.13 -0.09
N THR A 19 -0.53 0.50 1.03
CA THR A 19 -0.94 -0.90 1.18
C THR A 19 -2.12 -1.28 0.28
N ASN A 20 -3.10 -0.37 0.13
CA ASN A 20 -4.29 -0.68 -0.69
C ASN A 20 -3.95 -0.89 -2.17
N ILE A 21 -3.00 -0.12 -2.74
CA ILE A 21 -2.56 -0.26 -4.13
C ILE A 21 -1.88 -1.61 -4.37
N LEU A 22 -0.97 -2.01 -3.46
CA LEU A 22 -0.28 -3.31 -3.54
C LEU A 22 -1.25 -4.48 -3.32
N THR A 23 -2.21 -4.31 -2.43
CA THR A 23 -3.25 -5.31 -2.17
C THR A 23 -4.15 -5.48 -3.41
N TYR A 24 -4.59 -4.40 -4.06
CA TYR A 24 -5.37 -4.47 -5.30
C TYR A 24 -4.61 -5.15 -6.44
N TYR A 25 -3.33 -4.86 -6.57
CA TYR A 25 -2.44 -5.51 -7.53
C TYR A 25 -2.33 -7.02 -7.28
N LEU A 26 -1.90 -7.41 -6.06
CA LEU A 26 -1.60 -8.80 -5.70
C LEU A 26 -2.84 -9.71 -5.70
N LEU A 27 -4.00 -9.18 -5.29
CA LEU A 27 -5.26 -9.93 -5.27
C LEU A 27 -6.04 -9.83 -6.59
N ASN A 28 -5.49 -9.15 -7.59
CA ASN A 28 -6.14 -8.89 -8.87
C ASN A 28 -7.58 -8.37 -8.66
N ASP A 29 -7.69 -7.30 -7.85
CA ASP A 29 -8.99 -6.70 -7.48
C ASP A 29 -9.83 -6.40 -8.72
N SER A 30 -11.11 -6.77 -8.70
CA SER A 30 -12.00 -6.68 -9.84
C SER A 30 -12.28 -5.25 -10.30
N VAL A 31 -12.10 -4.26 -9.42
CA VAL A 31 -12.35 -2.83 -9.69
C VAL A 31 -11.08 -2.08 -10.03
N TYR A 32 -10.04 -2.26 -9.20
CA TYR A 32 -8.82 -1.45 -9.23
C TYR A 32 -7.59 -2.21 -9.72
N GLY A 33 -7.63 -3.55 -9.75
CA GLY A 33 -6.48 -4.41 -10.03
C GLY A 33 -5.80 -4.11 -11.36
N SER A 34 -6.58 -3.90 -12.43
CA SER A 34 -6.04 -3.60 -13.77
C SER A 34 -5.24 -2.30 -13.79
N GLU A 35 -5.72 -1.26 -13.09
CA GLU A 35 -5.03 0.02 -13.06
C GLU A 35 -3.81 -0.01 -12.14
N CYS A 36 -3.90 -0.71 -11.00
CA CYS A 36 -2.76 -0.96 -10.14
C CYS A 36 -1.67 -1.77 -10.84
N ASN A 37 -2.05 -2.77 -11.65
CA ASN A 37 -1.11 -3.52 -12.48
C ASN A 37 -0.36 -2.62 -13.48
N ASN A 38 -1.09 -1.76 -14.19
CA ASN A 38 -0.47 -0.79 -15.11
C ASN A 38 0.46 0.20 -14.37
N PHE A 39 0.11 0.58 -13.14
CA PHE A 39 0.94 1.44 -12.30
C PHE A 39 2.24 0.73 -11.90
N ILE A 40 2.18 -0.52 -11.41
CA ILE A 40 3.37 -1.30 -11.03
C ILE A 40 4.27 -1.54 -12.25
N LYS A 41 3.70 -1.89 -13.40
CA LYS A 41 4.45 -2.07 -14.64
C LYS A 41 5.26 -0.82 -15.03
N ARG A 42 4.73 0.38 -14.80
CA ARG A 42 5.47 1.62 -15.06
C ARG A 42 6.64 1.84 -14.09
N ILE A 43 6.57 1.30 -12.88
CA ILE A 43 7.71 1.28 -11.95
C ILE A 43 8.78 0.29 -12.45
N GLU A 44 8.38 -0.91 -12.91
CA GLU A 44 9.27 -1.88 -13.55
C GLU A 44 9.97 -1.28 -14.78
N GLU A 45 9.28 -0.43 -15.54
CA GLU A 45 9.80 0.30 -16.69
C GLU A 45 10.64 1.54 -16.29
N GLU A 46 10.91 1.74 -15.00
CA GLU A 46 11.67 2.87 -14.44
C GLU A 46 11.11 4.26 -14.79
N ARG A 47 9.80 4.37 -15.08
CA ARG A 47 9.16 5.65 -15.39
C ARG A 47 9.01 6.54 -14.18
N TYR A 48 8.92 5.96 -12.99
CA TYR A 48 8.98 6.65 -11.71
C TYR A 48 9.50 5.69 -10.62
N TYR A 49 9.92 6.27 -9.51
CA TYR A 49 10.55 5.53 -8.42
C TYR A 49 9.53 5.22 -7.33
N GLY A 50 9.27 3.93 -7.10
CA GLY A 50 8.37 3.45 -6.05
C GLY A 50 9.05 3.37 -4.69
N PHE A 51 8.39 3.91 -3.66
CA PHE A 51 8.86 3.87 -2.28
C PHE A 51 7.81 3.26 -1.38
N VAL A 52 8.23 2.42 -0.45
CA VAL A 52 7.38 1.81 0.58
C VAL A 52 8.04 1.92 1.95
N SER A 53 7.27 1.72 3.01
CA SER A 53 7.79 1.55 4.37
C SER A 53 7.68 0.08 4.81
N PRO A 54 8.39 -0.35 5.88
CA PRO A 54 8.20 -1.66 6.48
C PRO A 54 6.76 -1.90 6.96
N LEU A 55 6.01 -0.85 7.29
CA LEU A 55 4.58 -0.96 7.65
C LEU A 55 3.74 -1.37 6.44
N VAL A 56 3.93 -0.71 5.29
CA VAL A 56 3.26 -1.06 4.04
C VAL A 56 3.52 -2.52 3.67
N ILE A 57 4.78 -2.97 3.78
CA ILE A 57 5.14 -4.38 3.52
C ILE A 57 4.40 -5.30 4.49
N SER A 58 4.44 -5.03 5.79
CA SER A 58 3.81 -5.84 6.82
C SER A 58 2.28 -5.93 6.63
N GLU A 59 1.63 -4.80 6.34
CA GLU A 59 0.18 -4.75 6.12
C GLU A 59 -0.22 -5.46 4.83
N THR A 60 0.56 -5.31 3.76
CA THR A 60 0.34 -6.02 2.50
C THR A 60 0.44 -7.54 2.71
N LEU A 61 1.49 -8.01 3.40
CA LEU A 61 1.64 -9.42 3.75
C LEU A 61 0.48 -9.92 4.62
N PHE A 62 0.02 -9.13 5.58
CA PHE A 62 -1.12 -9.51 6.39
C PHE A 62 -2.43 -9.60 5.58
N ASN A 63 -2.63 -8.73 4.59
CA ASN A 63 -3.75 -8.82 3.67
C ASN A 63 -3.68 -10.07 2.78
N MET A 64 -2.47 -10.43 2.33
CA MET A 64 -2.24 -11.69 1.61
C MET A 64 -2.53 -12.92 2.46
N ILE A 65 -2.11 -12.91 3.74
CA ILE A 65 -2.42 -13.99 4.70
C ILE A 65 -3.94 -14.12 4.87
N LYS A 66 -4.67 -13.01 5.00
CA LYS A 66 -6.14 -13.03 5.09
C LYS A 66 -6.78 -13.68 3.87
N ALA A 67 -6.36 -13.25 2.69
CA ALA A 67 -6.88 -13.78 1.42
C ALA A 67 -6.54 -15.26 1.25
N TRP A 68 -5.31 -15.66 1.49
CA TRP A 68 -4.87 -17.05 1.46
C TRP A 68 -5.69 -17.93 2.41
N ALA A 69 -5.77 -17.54 3.68
CA ALA A 69 -6.49 -18.30 4.69
C ALA A 69 -7.98 -18.43 4.36
N PHE A 70 -8.58 -17.42 3.73
CA PHE A 70 -9.97 -17.48 3.29
C PHE A 70 -10.13 -18.40 2.08
N ASN A 71 -9.32 -18.24 1.04
CA ASN A 71 -9.48 -18.96 -0.22
C ASN A 71 -9.13 -20.46 -0.08
N GLU A 72 -8.02 -20.77 0.59
CA GLU A 72 -7.51 -22.14 0.67
C GLU A 72 -8.06 -22.93 1.86
N HIS A 73 -8.47 -22.23 2.92
CA HIS A 73 -8.87 -22.88 4.18
C HIS A 73 -10.26 -22.45 4.69
N GLY A 74 -10.97 -21.60 3.99
CA GLY A 74 -12.30 -21.09 4.39
C GLY A 74 -12.28 -20.28 5.70
N VAL A 75 -11.13 -19.75 6.11
CA VAL A 75 -10.98 -19.01 7.37
C VAL A 75 -11.44 -17.58 7.19
N ARG A 76 -12.51 -17.20 7.88
CA ARG A 76 -13.02 -15.82 7.80
C ARG A 76 -12.02 -14.84 8.46
N PRO A 77 -11.88 -13.61 7.95
CA PRO A 77 -10.94 -12.62 8.47
C PRO A 77 -11.03 -12.40 10.00
N LYS A 78 -12.25 -12.41 10.56
CA LYS A 78 -12.47 -12.24 12.01
C LYS A 78 -11.94 -13.40 12.87
N ASP A 79 -11.81 -14.59 12.29
CA ASP A 79 -11.35 -15.80 12.98
C ASP A 79 -9.86 -16.05 12.75
N LEU A 80 -9.21 -15.29 11.87
CA LEU A 80 -7.85 -15.55 11.37
C LEU A 80 -6.82 -15.73 12.50
N VAL A 81 -6.73 -14.76 13.39
CA VAL A 81 -5.73 -14.76 14.47
C VAL A 81 -5.89 -15.97 15.38
N ARG A 82 -7.13 -16.32 15.73
CA ARG A 82 -7.44 -17.50 16.54
C ARG A 82 -7.03 -18.77 15.80
N VAL A 83 -7.44 -18.91 14.54
CA VAL A 83 -7.15 -20.10 13.73
C VAL A 83 -5.66 -20.29 13.49
N ILE A 84 -4.89 -19.22 13.24
CA ILE A 84 -3.43 -19.30 13.08
C ILE A 84 -2.77 -19.77 14.39
N LYS A 85 -3.21 -19.27 15.55
CA LYS A 85 -2.68 -19.73 16.85
C LYS A 85 -2.97 -21.19 17.11
N GLU A 86 -4.15 -21.68 16.76
CA GLU A 86 -4.56 -23.09 16.94
C GLU A 86 -3.93 -24.03 15.89
N ARG A 87 -3.75 -23.57 14.66
CA ARG A 87 -3.30 -24.33 13.51
C ARG A 87 -2.26 -23.57 12.67
N PRO A 88 -1.06 -23.27 13.19
CA PRO A 88 -0.07 -22.42 12.51
C PRO A 88 0.42 -23.01 11.17
N LYS A 89 0.28 -24.31 10.98
CA LYS A 89 0.68 -25.00 9.75
C LYS A 89 -0.09 -24.55 8.50
N ILE A 90 -1.23 -23.87 8.64
CA ILE A 90 -1.96 -23.34 7.48
C ILE A 90 -1.14 -22.30 6.69
N LEU A 91 -0.12 -21.69 7.31
CA LEU A 91 0.77 -20.73 6.65
C LEU A 91 1.95 -21.39 5.91
N ARG A 92 2.14 -22.73 6.04
CA ARG A 92 3.33 -23.43 5.49
C ARG A 92 3.46 -23.26 3.98
N ASP A 93 2.34 -23.42 3.29
CA ASP A 93 2.31 -23.47 1.82
C ASP A 93 1.92 -22.14 1.20
N MET A 94 1.87 -21.08 2.01
CA MET A 94 1.60 -19.74 1.53
C MET A 94 2.74 -19.25 0.64
N PRO A 95 2.45 -18.72 -0.56
CA PRO A 95 3.48 -18.29 -1.52
C PRO A 95 4.10 -16.94 -1.15
N VAL A 96 4.77 -16.87 0.00
CA VAL A 96 5.38 -15.62 0.53
C VAL A 96 6.45 -15.07 -0.42
N TYR A 97 7.18 -15.93 -1.10
CA TYR A 97 8.27 -15.55 -2.02
C TYR A 97 7.78 -14.75 -3.23
N GLN A 98 6.59 -15.05 -3.76
CA GLN A 98 6.00 -14.24 -4.85
C GLN A 98 5.75 -12.79 -4.43
N THR A 99 5.48 -12.59 -3.15
CA THR A 99 5.30 -11.24 -2.60
C THR A 99 6.64 -10.54 -2.41
N SER A 100 7.72 -11.28 -2.11
CA SER A 100 9.05 -10.67 -1.94
C SER A 100 9.60 -10.11 -3.25
N GLU A 101 9.40 -10.79 -4.37
CA GLU A 101 9.82 -10.32 -5.70
C GLU A 101 9.19 -8.94 -6.05
N LEU A 102 7.93 -8.73 -5.65
CA LEU A 102 7.29 -7.43 -5.83
C LEU A 102 8.00 -6.33 -5.03
N PHE A 103 8.42 -6.64 -3.79
CA PHE A 103 9.07 -5.62 -2.95
C PHE A 103 10.48 -5.27 -3.42
N ASP A 104 11.15 -6.12 -4.21
CA ASP A 104 12.43 -5.83 -4.82
C ASP A 104 12.36 -4.70 -5.87
N LEU A 105 11.14 -4.37 -6.34
CA LEU A 105 10.90 -3.24 -7.24
C LEU A 105 10.92 -1.88 -6.54
N PHE A 106 10.88 -1.84 -5.20
CA PHE A 106 10.67 -0.61 -4.43
C PHE A 106 11.86 -0.28 -3.53
N PHE A 107 12.05 1.01 -3.33
CA PHE A 107 12.95 1.49 -2.28
C PHE A 107 12.24 1.41 -0.93
N VAL A 108 12.77 0.61 -0.02
CA VAL A 108 12.23 0.48 1.34
C VAL A 108 12.82 1.57 2.22
N LEU A 109 11.98 2.49 2.68
CA LEU A 109 12.38 3.58 3.57
C LEU A 109 12.30 3.12 5.03
N PRO A 110 13.39 3.25 5.82
CA PRO A 110 13.38 2.88 7.22
C PRO A 110 12.45 3.79 8.02
N ILE A 111 11.88 3.23 9.10
CA ILE A 111 11.16 3.99 10.11
C ILE A 111 12.02 3.99 11.38
N GLY A 112 12.55 5.15 11.72
CA GLY A 112 13.37 5.36 12.90
C GLY A 112 12.76 6.36 13.89
N GLU A 113 13.59 6.85 14.80
CA GLU A 113 13.16 7.79 15.84
C GLU A 113 12.63 9.11 15.26
N ALA A 114 13.20 9.57 14.16
CA ALA A 114 12.79 10.82 13.52
C ALA A 114 11.37 10.74 12.97
N GLU A 115 11.04 9.64 12.28
CA GLU A 115 9.71 9.35 11.74
C GLU A 115 8.69 9.21 12.88
N VAL A 116 9.04 8.52 13.96
CA VAL A 116 8.17 8.37 15.13
C VAL A 116 7.87 9.74 15.77
N LYS A 117 8.89 10.59 15.99
CA LYS A 117 8.68 11.93 16.55
C LYS A 117 7.83 12.82 15.64
N GLU A 118 8.04 12.75 14.34
CA GLU A 118 7.26 13.53 13.37
C GLU A 118 5.81 13.02 13.30
N SER A 119 5.58 11.70 13.39
CA SER A 119 4.23 11.14 13.34
C SER A 119 3.31 11.66 14.44
N TYR A 120 3.82 11.89 15.67
CA TYR A 120 3.02 12.48 16.76
C TYR A 120 2.44 13.86 16.38
N LYS A 121 3.22 14.68 15.67
CA LYS A 121 2.73 15.98 15.19
C LYS A 121 1.65 15.82 14.12
N LEU A 122 1.83 14.83 13.24
CA LEU A 122 0.89 14.57 12.14
C LEU A 122 -0.43 13.97 12.63
N ILE A 123 -0.39 13.08 13.64
CA ILE A 123 -1.60 12.58 14.33
C ILE A 123 -2.46 13.75 14.79
N ASN A 124 -1.88 14.67 15.57
CA ASN A 124 -2.62 15.79 16.14
C ASN A 124 -3.07 16.80 15.09
N LYS A 125 -2.27 17.02 14.04
CA LYS A 125 -2.54 18.03 13.02
C LYS A 125 -3.58 17.60 11.99
N TYR A 126 -3.54 16.33 11.59
CA TYR A 126 -4.34 15.81 10.48
C TYR A 126 -5.31 14.71 10.90
N TYR A 127 -5.37 14.37 12.20
CA TYR A 127 -6.24 13.34 12.78
C TYR A 127 -6.01 11.95 12.19
N LEU A 128 -4.75 11.64 11.85
CA LEU A 128 -4.37 10.35 11.26
C LEU A 128 -4.29 9.26 12.33
N LEU A 129 -4.56 8.03 11.93
CA LEU A 129 -4.22 6.85 12.72
C LEU A 129 -2.70 6.63 12.73
N THR A 130 -2.23 5.78 13.64
CA THR A 130 -0.79 5.62 13.92
C THR A 130 0.02 5.21 12.71
N ASN A 131 -0.44 4.25 11.91
CA ASN A 131 0.28 3.75 10.74
C ASN A 131 0.30 4.78 9.61
N ASP A 132 -0.82 5.46 9.37
CA ASP A 132 -0.94 6.53 8.37
C ASP A 132 -0.03 7.71 8.72
N ALA A 133 0.00 8.07 10.01
CA ALA A 133 0.88 9.13 10.49
C ALA A 133 2.36 8.76 10.34
N LEU A 134 2.74 7.49 10.57
CA LEU A 134 4.11 7.01 10.36
C LEU A 134 4.48 7.00 8.87
N ASN A 135 3.58 6.55 7.99
CA ASN A 135 3.79 6.60 6.55
C ASN A 135 3.93 8.04 6.05
N ALA A 136 3.04 8.94 6.49
CA ALA A 136 3.14 10.37 6.16
C ALA A 136 4.44 11.00 6.71
N ALA A 137 4.87 10.65 7.92
CA ALA A 137 6.13 11.11 8.50
C ALA A 137 7.33 10.63 7.68
N THR A 138 7.32 9.36 7.27
CA THR A 138 8.35 8.77 6.40
C THR A 138 8.43 9.52 5.07
N MET A 139 7.30 9.79 4.43
CA MET A 139 7.25 10.60 3.20
C MET A 139 7.85 12.00 3.42
N LYS A 140 7.46 12.67 4.51
CA LYS A 140 7.88 14.04 4.81
C LYS A 140 9.39 14.15 5.00
N ILE A 141 9.99 13.24 5.78
CA ILE A 141 11.42 13.21 6.06
C ILE A 141 12.21 12.93 4.77
N ASN A 142 11.70 12.04 3.92
CA ASN A 142 12.33 11.68 2.65
C ASN A 142 11.95 12.62 1.49
N ARG A 143 11.22 13.71 1.77
CA ARG A 143 10.78 14.73 0.78
C ARG A 143 10.00 14.15 -0.39
N ILE A 144 9.19 13.12 -0.14
CA ILE A 144 8.28 12.52 -1.12
C ILE A 144 6.93 13.21 -0.98
N LYS A 145 6.38 13.71 -2.09
CA LYS A 145 5.12 14.45 -2.11
C LYS A 145 4.00 13.69 -2.80
N ASN A 146 4.32 12.75 -3.68
CA ASN A 146 3.32 11.95 -4.38
C ASN A 146 3.05 10.66 -3.62
N MET A 147 1.78 10.33 -3.46
CA MET A 147 1.32 9.10 -2.82
C MET A 147 0.30 8.40 -3.71
N ALA A 148 0.58 7.17 -4.09
CA ALA A 148 -0.39 6.28 -4.70
C ALA A 148 -1.25 5.65 -3.59
N THR A 149 -2.50 6.05 -3.49
CA THR A 149 -3.42 5.60 -2.43
C THR A 149 -4.88 5.78 -2.83
N ASN A 150 -5.75 4.90 -2.34
CA ASN A 150 -7.21 5.06 -2.40
C ASN A 150 -7.80 5.48 -1.05
N ASP A 151 -6.95 5.76 -0.06
CA ASP A 151 -7.37 6.16 1.27
C ASP A 151 -7.58 7.68 1.36
N ARG A 152 -8.78 8.07 1.79
CA ARG A 152 -9.20 9.46 1.91
C ARG A 152 -8.57 10.21 3.09
N ASP A 153 -8.03 9.50 4.06
CA ASP A 153 -7.42 10.10 5.24
C ASP A 153 -6.21 10.97 4.86
N PHE A 154 -5.51 10.63 3.77
CA PHE A 154 -4.39 11.41 3.25
C PHE A 154 -4.79 12.66 2.46
N PHE A 155 -6.04 12.81 2.02
CA PHE A 155 -6.46 13.95 1.16
C PHE A 155 -6.45 15.28 1.89
N ASN A 156 -6.52 15.26 3.21
CA ASN A 156 -6.45 16.48 4.05
C ASN A 156 -5.02 16.97 4.29
N ILE A 157 -4.01 16.23 3.84
CA ILE A 157 -2.61 16.59 4.03
C ILE A 157 -2.15 17.45 2.85
N HIS A 158 -2.16 18.76 3.02
CA HIS A 158 -1.97 19.76 1.96
C HIS A 158 -0.65 19.66 1.16
N TRP A 159 0.38 18.99 1.70
CA TRP A 159 1.67 18.81 1.02
C TRP A 159 1.81 17.43 0.34
N ILE A 160 0.85 16.51 0.53
CA ILE A 160 0.77 15.24 -0.19
C ILE A 160 -0.16 15.40 -1.39
N LYS A 161 0.32 15.02 -2.57
CA LYS A 161 -0.51 14.83 -3.74
C LYS A 161 -0.89 13.36 -3.85
N CYS A 162 -2.16 13.08 -3.61
CA CYS A 162 -2.70 11.72 -3.72
C CYS A 162 -3.06 11.38 -5.17
N TRP A 163 -2.76 10.15 -5.56
CA TRP A 163 -3.06 9.59 -6.86
C TRP A 163 -3.84 8.30 -6.65
N GLN A 164 -5.05 8.25 -7.23
CA GLN A 164 -5.98 7.14 -7.02
C GLN A 164 -6.10 6.25 -8.28
N PRO A 165 -6.35 4.95 -8.10
CA PRO A 165 -6.80 4.11 -9.19
C PRO A 165 -8.23 4.52 -9.61
N ASP A 166 -8.49 4.50 -10.90
CA ASP A 166 -9.81 4.80 -11.46
C ASP A 166 -10.73 3.57 -11.40
N SER A 167 -11.97 3.78 -10.99
CA SER A 167 -13.01 2.74 -10.97
C SER A 167 -13.74 2.59 -12.31
N HIS A 168 -13.38 3.33 -13.36
CA HIS A 168 -14.17 3.49 -14.56
C HIS A 168 -14.16 2.31 -15.55
N ASN A 169 -13.52 1.17 -15.24
CA ASN A 169 -13.51 0.02 -16.15
C ASN A 169 -14.79 -0.85 -16.14
N MET A 170 -15.82 -0.54 -15.36
CA MET A 170 -17.08 -1.31 -15.32
C MET A 170 -18.14 -0.88 -16.35
N GLN A 171 -17.90 0.14 -17.20
CA GLN A 171 -18.94 0.65 -18.13
C GLN A 171 -18.68 0.40 -19.61
N ARG A 172 -17.77 -0.49 -19.98
CA ARG A 172 -17.56 -0.84 -21.39
C ARG A 172 -17.50 -2.35 -21.61
N HIS A 173 -18.65 -3.01 -21.38
CA HIS A 173 -19.01 -4.26 -22.08
C HIS A 173 -20.50 -4.35 -22.24
#